data_568a9f7759a821405d74ed0622b22427
#
_entry.id   568a9f7759a821405d74ed0622b22427
#
_cell.length_a   1.000
_cell.length_b   1.000
_cell.length_c   1.000
_cell.angle_alpha   90.00
_cell.angle_beta   90.00
_cell.angle_gamma   90.00
#
_symmetry.space_group_name_H-M   'P 1'
#
loop_
_entity.id
_entity.type
_entity.pdbx_description
1 polymer ?
#
loop_
_entity_poly.entity_id
_entity_poly.type
_entity_poly.pdbx_seq_one_letter_code
_entity_poly.pdbx_strand_id
1 'polypeptide(L)'
;MFSLPVAIPPDANTLPFMWTYVIKDDGTKKARAPCNGSPHMQGTVTLGETYAASLDQTAARIFWALSASLGHIVIGADASNAFAEAPAPVAPLYMKLDRQFHSWWKSKNREDIPPNYGVRVHKAIQGHPESPRLWSILINSIITKLGFVACSHEPCLYYNPNYKGHKVYFLRQVDDFAISTTEANIANEIISKIDKHMTIKVKPLGIIQRFNEVDIEQTRDYIKLSNSTYIQKIVQDKNLNEHTTNKPIPMSDNNEYNKRIENATALDKDQLQATENEYGFTYRQAIGELLYAMITCRPDISFSLIKLSQYSTKPGIEHFEAVKGIYSYLKQTLEEGLYYWRVTPREDRPVGKLPTCSEQDTYDPQTREETEPHSVRATVDSDYANDTTHRRSVTGINIKMAGASVYYKTRFQPTVALSSTEAEFAAACEAAKVILYVRSILDDIGIEQKDATTLYKDNQGALLMANSGQPTKRTRHMDTKYFAIQDWVDRDILVLKRISTHDNESDTMTKNVGRTLFYRHNEYIMGKHIPTYVTTRSISTIEDSMIK
;
A
#
# COMPACT_ATOMS: atom_id res chain seq x y z
N MET A 1 -33.11 -8.17 -0.89
CA MET A 1 -32.39 -6.95 -0.42
C MET A 1 -33.39 -5.88 0.03
N PHE A 2 -34.40 -5.57 -0.73
CA PHE A 2 -35.44 -4.58 -0.44
C PHE A 2 -36.82 -5.21 -0.33
N SER A 3 -37.72 -4.60 0.50
CA SER A 3 -39.14 -4.91 0.46
C SER A 3 -39.81 -4.43 -0.84
N LEU A 4 -41.07 -4.82 -1.07
CA LEU A 4 -41.95 -4.04 -1.92
C LEU A 4 -42.13 -2.64 -1.33
N PRO A 5 -42.64 -1.66 -2.12
CA PRO A 5 -42.98 -0.33 -1.57
C PRO A 5 -43.94 -0.44 -0.38
N VAL A 6 -43.57 0.16 0.75
CA VAL A 6 -44.33 0.17 2.00
C VAL A 6 -44.39 1.59 2.55
N ALA A 7 -45.42 1.88 3.35
CA ALA A 7 -45.49 3.15 4.05
C ALA A 7 -44.30 3.32 4.99
N ILE A 8 -43.63 4.46 4.92
CA ILE A 8 -42.49 4.81 5.78
C ILE A 8 -43.07 5.29 7.13
N PRO A 9 -42.72 4.66 8.26
CA PRO A 9 -43.10 5.18 9.57
C PRO A 9 -42.60 6.61 9.79
N PRO A 10 -43.34 7.47 10.54
CA PRO A 10 -42.98 8.89 10.70
C PRO A 10 -41.57 9.11 11.25
N ASP A 11 -41.09 8.28 12.18
CA ASP A 11 -39.79 8.39 12.85
C ASP A 11 -38.74 7.42 12.30
N ALA A 12 -38.97 6.86 11.11
CA ALA A 12 -38.07 5.89 10.53
C ALA A 12 -36.81 6.54 9.97
N ASN A 13 -35.66 5.87 10.13
CA ASN A 13 -34.43 6.23 9.42
C ASN A 13 -34.65 6.14 7.92
N THR A 14 -34.43 7.25 7.22
CA THR A 14 -34.62 7.33 5.76
C THR A 14 -33.42 7.94 5.06
N LEU A 15 -32.95 7.31 4.00
CA LEU A 15 -31.90 7.83 3.14
C LEU A 15 -32.33 7.82 1.66
N PRO A 16 -31.86 8.77 0.84
CA PRO A 16 -32.09 8.74 -0.60
C PRO A 16 -31.13 7.78 -1.30
N PHE A 17 -31.55 7.24 -2.44
CA PHE A 17 -30.64 6.57 -3.37
C PHE A 17 -29.71 7.57 -4.08
N MET A 18 -28.47 7.15 -4.30
CA MET A 18 -27.50 7.83 -5.15
C MET A 18 -27.15 6.91 -6.33
N TRP A 19 -27.83 7.10 -7.46
CA TRP A 19 -27.56 6.29 -8.64
C TRP A 19 -26.22 6.64 -9.26
N THR A 20 -25.38 5.63 -9.48
CA THR A 20 -24.13 5.75 -10.23
C THR A 20 -24.15 4.79 -11.42
N TYR A 21 -23.74 5.30 -12.59
CA TYR A 21 -23.69 4.55 -13.83
C TYR A 21 -22.25 4.57 -14.33
N VAL A 22 -21.73 3.39 -14.64
CA VAL A 22 -20.38 3.21 -15.17
C VAL A 22 -20.44 2.26 -16.37
N ILE A 23 -19.74 2.59 -17.43
CA ILE A 23 -19.45 1.68 -18.53
C ILE A 23 -18.04 1.16 -18.29
N LYS A 24 -17.88 -0.15 -18.15
CA LYS A 24 -16.58 -0.78 -17.99
C LYS A 24 -15.83 -0.84 -19.31
N ASP A 25 -14.53 -1.11 -19.25
CA ASP A 25 -13.66 -1.22 -20.43
C ASP A 25 -14.13 -2.31 -21.42
N ASP A 26 -14.81 -3.36 -20.92
CA ASP A 26 -15.45 -4.42 -21.71
C ASP A 26 -16.81 -4.03 -22.30
N GLY A 27 -17.23 -2.76 -22.17
CA GLY A 27 -18.52 -2.24 -22.62
C GLY A 27 -19.71 -2.58 -21.71
N THR A 28 -19.51 -3.34 -20.63
CA THR A 28 -20.58 -3.70 -19.69
C THR A 28 -21.10 -2.46 -18.96
N LYS A 29 -22.41 -2.23 -19.05
CA LYS A 29 -23.09 -1.14 -18.33
C LYS A 29 -23.37 -1.58 -16.89
N LYS A 30 -22.78 -0.87 -15.91
CA LYS A 30 -22.97 -1.14 -14.49
C LYS A 30 -23.73 0.01 -13.84
N ALA A 31 -24.90 -0.30 -13.26
CA ALA A 31 -25.66 0.61 -12.41
C ALA A 31 -25.50 0.20 -10.95
N ARG A 32 -25.29 1.17 -10.07
CA ARG A 32 -25.28 0.98 -8.62
C ARG A 32 -26.28 1.94 -7.98
N ALA A 33 -26.94 1.47 -6.93
CA ALA A 33 -27.91 2.23 -6.16
C ALA A 33 -27.48 2.30 -4.68
N PRO A 34 -26.33 2.93 -4.36
CA PRO A 34 -25.95 3.15 -2.98
C PRO A 34 -26.90 4.13 -2.29
N CYS A 35 -26.94 4.10 -0.94
CA CYS A 35 -27.55 5.15 -0.18
C CYS A 35 -26.60 6.33 0.05
N ASN A 36 -27.13 7.53 0.29
CA ASN A 36 -26.34 8.68 0.69
C ASN A 36 -26.08 8.64 2.19
N GLY A 37 -24.98 8.00 2.61
CA GLY A 37 -24.52 7.94 4.00
C GLY A 37 -23.51 9.04 4.35
N SER A 38 -23.48 10.17 3.63
CA SER A 38 -22.57 11.28 3.91
C SER A 38 -22.80 11.88 5.32
N PRO A 39 -21.80 12.54 5.94
CA PRO A 39 -21.91 13.15 7.26
C PRO A 39 -23.13 14.09 7.42
N HIS A 40 -23.54 14.76 6.36
CA HIS A 40 -24.73 15.62 6.36
C HIS A 40 -26.04 14.84 6.57
N MET A 41 -26.06 13.57 6.16
CA MET A 41 -27.23 12.71 6.30
C MET A 41 -27.17 11.85 7.56
N GLN A 42 -25.98 11.62 8.14
CA GLN A 42 -25.80 10.79 9.33
C GLN A 42 -26.55 11.34 10.56
N GLY A 43 -26.68 12.65 10.69
CA GLY A 43 -27.48 13.29 11.75
C GLY A 43 -28.96 12.98 11.70
N THR A 44 -29.48 12.39 10.60
CA THR A 44 -30.90 12.04 10.42
C THR A 44 -31.18 10.56 10.62
N VAL A 45 -30.16 9.74 10.90
CA VAL A 45 -30.28 8.30 11.11
C VAL A 45 -29.57 7.87 12.38
N THR A 46 -30.15 6.89 13.08
CA THR A 46 -29.48 6.21 14.19
C THR A 46 -28.48 5.22 13.62
N LEU A 47 -27.22 5.31 14.05
CA LEU A 47 -26.13 4.43 13.62
C LEU A 47 -25.68 3.54 14.78
N GLY A 48 -25.37 2.29 14.46
CA GLY A 48 -24.57 1.41 15.29
C GLY A 48 -23.07 1.70 15.13
N GLU A 49 -22.24 0.73 15.50
CA GLU A 49 -20.80 0.82 15.30
C GLU A 49 -20.43 0.74 13.79
N THR A 50 -19.56 1.64 13.34
CA THR A 50 -19.20 1.78 11.92
C THR A 50 -17.78 1.34 11.57
N TYR A 51 -16.93 1.11 12.59
CA TYR A 51 -15.54 0.74 12.34
C TYR A 51 -15.41 -0.61 11.62
N ALA A 52 -14.69 -0.63 10.54
CA ALA A 52 -14.25 -1.83 9.83
C ALA A 52 -12.75 -1.73 9.54
N ALA A 53 -12.03 -2.84 9.73
CA ALA A 53 -10.63 -2.90 9.38
C ALA A 53 -10.46 -2.76 7.85
N SER A 54 -9.48 -1.97 7.45
CA SER A 54 -9.00 -1.83 6.08
C SER A 54 -7.60 -2.43 6.00
N LEU A 55 -7.28 -3.10 4.92
CA LEU A 55 -5.99 -3.75 4.73
C LEU A 55 -4.84 -2.73 4.77
N ASP A 56 -3.86 -2.97 5.64
CA ASP A 56 -2.61 -2.22 5.68
C ASP A 56 -1.68 -2.63 4.53
N GLN A 57 -1.03 -1.65 3.89
CA GLN A 57 -0.14 -1.89 2.74
C GLN A 57 1.10 -2.70 3.12
N THR A 58 1.59 -2.58 4.35
CA THR A 58 2.72 -3.38 4.85
C THR A 58 2.34 -4.84 4.95
N ALA A 59 1.19 -5.12 5.55
CA ALA A 59 0.68 -6.48 5.65
C ALA A 59 0.39 -7.11 4.27
N ALA A 60 -0.12 -6.32 3.32
CA ALA A 60 -0.30 -6.75 1.94
C ALA A 60 1.06 -7.14 1.31
N ARG A 61 2.09 -6.30 1.44
CA ARG A 61 3.43 -6.61 0.91
C ARG A 61 4.07 -7.81 1.62
N ILE A 62 3.90 -7.96 2.93
CA ILE A 62 4.35 -9.15 3.68
C ILE A 62 3.68 -10.41 3.11
N PHE A 63 2.38 -10.37 2.85
CA PHE A 63 1.66 -11.49 2.23
C PHE A 63 2.25 -11.88 0.87
N TRP A 64 2.57 -10.92 0.00
CA TRP A 64 3.16 -11.18 -1.31
C TRP A 64 4.61 -11.68 -1.20
N ALA A 65 5.42 -11.05 -0.33
CA ALA A 65 6.78 -11.47 -0.05
C ALA A 65 6.83 -12.91 0.49
N LEU A 66 5.96 -13.23 1.43
CA LEU A 66 5.83 -14.56 1.99
C LEU A 66 5.35 -15.58 0.96
N SER A 67 4.37 -15.21 0.13
CA SER A 67 3.88 -16.08 -0.95
C SER A 67 4.98 -16.42 -1.95
N ALA A 68 5.84 -15.46 -2.28
CA ALA A 68 6.98 -15.70 -3.15
C ALA A 68 8.01 -16.63 -2.46
N SER A 69 8.48 -16.27 -1.27
CA SER A 69 9.54 -17.00 -0.57
C SER A 69 9.16 -18.43 -0.21
N LEU A 70 7.87 -18.71 0.05
CA LEU A 70 7.35 -20.07 0.27
C LEU A 70 7.09 -20.86 -1.02
N GLY A 71 7.34 -20.29 -2.20
CA GLY A 71 7.03 -20.94 -3.46
C GLY A 71 5.52 -21.11 -3.74
N HIS A 72 4.66 -20.35 -3.05
CA HIS A 72 3.22 -20.45 -3.20
C HIS A 72 2.72 -19.83 -4.52
N ILE A 73 1.56 -20.29 -4.96
CA ILE A 73 0.73 -19.64 -5.95
C ILE A 73 -0.35 -18.83 -5.24
N VAL A 74 -0.75 -17.70 -5.80
CA VAL A 74 -1.84 -16.89 -5.25
C VAL A 74 -3.01 -16.88 -6.23
N ILE A 75 -4.14 -17.39 -5.75
CA ILE A 75 -5.40 -17.47 -6.48
C ILE A 75 -6.34 -16.39 -5.95
N GLY A 76 -6.99 -15.68 -6.87
CA GLY A 76 -7.93 -14.61 -6.54
C GLY A 76 -9.40 -15.04 -6.60
N ALA A 77 -10.23 -14.33 -5.86
CA ALA A 77 -11.68 -14.39 -6.00
C ALA A 77 -12.31 -13.03 -5.66
N ASP A 78 -13.49 -12.77 -6.25
CA ASP A 78 -14.29 -11.56 -6.04
C ASP A 78 -15.64 -11.93 -5.39
N ALA A 79 -15.94 -11.35 -4.22
CA ALA A 79 -17.24 -11.50 -3.58
C ALA A 79 -18.21 -10.46 -4.15
N SER A 80 -18.78 -10.77 -5.30
CA SER A 80 -19.67 -9.87 -6.01
C SER A 80 -20.78 -9.33 -5.10
N ASN A 81 -20.93 -8.01 -5.04
CA ASN A 81 -21.97 -7.34 -4.24
C ASN A 81 -21.91 -7.67 -2.72
N ALA A 82 -20.72 -7.75 -2.16
CA ALA A 82 -20.39 -8.21 -0.80
C ALA A 82 -21.31 -7.66 0.31
N PHE A 83 -21.62 -6.36 0.29
CA PHE A 83 -22.52 -5.77 1.30
C PHE A 83 -23.91 -6.38 1.30
N ALA A 84 -24.45 -6.77 0.15
CA ALA A 84 -25.78 -7.39 0.05
C ALA A 84 -25.85 -8.80 0.67
N GLU A 85 -24.72 -9.41 1.01
CA GLU A 85 -24.68 -10.65 1.78
C GLU A 85 -24.83 -10.41 3.28
N ALA A 86 -24.37 -9.28 3.80
CA ALA A 86 -24.40 -8.95 5.21
C ALA A 86 -25.83 -8.60 5.70
N PRO A 87 -26.13 -8.77 7.01
CA PRO A 87 -27.41 -8.38 7.59
C PRO A 87 -27.68 -6.88 7.42
N ALA A 88 -28.94 -6.48 7.58
CA ALA A 88 -29.33 -5.07 7.58
C ALA A 88 -28.65 -4.29 8.71
N PRO A 89 -28.55 -2.95 8.59
CA PRO A 89 -28.15 -2.08 9.69
C PRO A 89 -28.97 -2.32 10.96
N VAL A 90 -28.39 -2.01 12.12
CA VAL A 90 -29.02 -2.26 13.42
C VAL A 90 -30.36 -1.54 13.54
N ALA A 91 -30.41 -0.27 13.15
CA ALA A 91 -31.69 0.47 13.11
C ALA A 91 -32.39 0.24 11.75
N PRO A 92 -33.71 -0.01 11.74
CA PRO A 92 -34.49 -0.18 10.53
C PRO A 92 -34.27 1.01 9.56
N LEU A 93 -33.86 0.72 8.34
CA LEU A 93 -33.58 1.71 7.31
C LEU A 93 -34.57 1.60 6.16
N TYR A 94 -35.05 2.74 5.69
CA TYR A 94 -35.93 2.87 4.53
C TYR A 94 -35.24 3.74 3.47
N MET A 95 -35.36 3.37 2.21
CA MET A 95 -34.87 4.16 1.08
C MET A 95 -36.04 4.91 0.44
N LYS A 96 -35.86 6.22 0.28
CA LYS A 96 -36.81 7.09 -0.45
C LYS A 96 -36.75 6.76 -1.93
N LEU A 97 -37.92 6.61 -2.56
CA LEU A 97 -38.04 6.35 -3.98
C LEU A 97 -37.93 7.66 -4.77
N ASP A 98 -37.15 7.65 -5.84
CA ASP A 98 -37.03 8.79 -6.74
C ASP A 98 -38.16 8.79 -7.82
N ARG A 99 -38.25 9.90 -8.58
CA ARG A 99 -39.25 10.06 -9.63
C ARG A 99 -39.14 8.99 -10.72
N GLN A 100 -37.92 8.56 -11.05
CA GLN A 100 -37.68 7.57 -12.09
C GLN A 100 -38.20 6.21 -11.65
N PHE A 101 -38.00 5.84 -10.39
CA PHE A 101 -38.55 4.63 -9.81
C PHE A 101 -40.10 4.65 -9.81
N HIS A 102 -40.72 5.74 -9.40
CA HIS A 102 -42.18 5.89 -9.45
C HIS A 102 -42.72 5.72 -10.88
N SER A 103 -42.10 6.34 -11.87
CA SER A 103 -42.50 6.22 -13.27
C SER A 103 -42.33 4.79 -13.79
N TRP A 104 -41.20 4.16 -13.46
CA TRP A 104 -40.93 2.76 -13.81
C TRP A 104 -41.95 1.81 -13.17
N TRP A 105 -42.23 1.98 -11.87
CA TRP A 105 -43.18 1.15 -11.14
C TRP A 105 -44.59 1.23 -11.77
N LYS A 106 -45.07 2.44 -12.03
CA LYS A 106 -46.36 2.67 -12.68
C LYS A 106 -46.42 2.00 -14.06
N SER A 107 -45.35 2.08 -14.83
CA SER A 107 -45.27 1.42 -16.15
C SER A 107 -45.37 -0.10 -16.08
N LYS A 108 -44.86 -0.71 -15.00
CA LYS A 108 -44.81 -2.16 -14.82
C LYS A 108 -46.06 -2.70 -14.13
N ASN A 109 -46.53 -2.04 -13.06
CA ASN A 109 -47.57 -2.54 -12.19
C ASN A 109 -48.93 -1.84 -12.41
N ARG A 110 -48.98 -0.79 -13.25
CA ARG A 110 -50.18 0.03 -13.54
C ARG A 110 -50.80 0.72 -12.30
N GLU A 111 -50.04 0.81 -11.20
CA GLU A 111 -50.43 1.44 -9.94
C GLU A 111 -49.46 2.56 -9.58
N ASP A 112 -49.99 3.59 -8.91
CA ASP A 112 -49.16 4.66 -8.36
C ASP A 112 -48.71 4.31 -6.93
N ILE A 113 -47.47 4.61 -6.59
CA ILE A 113 -46.94 4.48 -5.24
C ILE A 113 -47.29 5.79 -4.49
N PRO A 114 -47.91 5.72 -3.29
CA PRO A 114 -48.17 6.90 -2.48
C PRO A 114 -46.88 7.67 -2.11
N PRO A 115 -46.90 9.00 -1.97
CA PRO A 115 -45.70 9.81 -1.71
C PRO A 115 -44.92 9.47 -0.44
N ASN A 116 -45.57 8.91 0.56
CA ASN A 116 -44.98 8.52 1.85
C ASN A 116 -44.48 7.07 1.86
N TYR A 117 -44.40 6.41 0.70
CA TYR A 117 -43.87 5.05 0.57
C TYR A 117 -42.40 5.06 0.19
N GLY A 118 -41.72 4.02 0.68
CA GLY A 118 -40.33 3.71 0.36
C GLY A 118 -40.10 2.21 0.38
N VAL A 119 -38.86 1.78 0.23
CA VAL A 119 -38.51 0.36 0.36
C VAL A 119 -37.67 0.16 1.62
N ARG A 120 -38.06 -0.83 2.42
CA ARG A 120 -37.32 -1.23 3.62
C ARG A 120 -36.07 -2.03 3.20
N VAL A 121 -34.97 -1.74 3.85
CA VAL A 121 -33.68 -2.42 3.62
C VAL A 121 -33.59 -3.66 4.52
N HIS A 122 -33.37 -4.84 3.93
CA HIS A 122 -33.24 -6.13 4.62
C HIS A 122 -31.83 -6.70 4.64
N LYS A 123 -30.89 -6.05 3.94
CA LYS A 123 -29.47 -6.42 3.86
C LYS A 123 -28.64 -5.14 3.91
N ALA A 124 -27.35 -5.22 4.26
CA ALA A 124 -26.48 -4.08 4.19
C ALA A 124 -26.44 -3.49 2.77
N ILE A 125 -26.35 -2.17 2.68
CA ILE A 125 -26.40 -1.44 1.41
C ILE A 125 -25.15 -0.59 1.24
N GLN A 126 -24.64 -0.55 0.03
CA GLN A 126 -23.50 0.29 -0.31
C GLN A 126 -23.79 1.77 0.02
N GLY A 127 -22.82 2.47 0.63
CA GLY A 127 -22.96 3.85 1.07
C GLY A 127 -23.45 4.03 2.51
N HIS A 128 -24.00 2.99 3.15
CA HIS A 128 -24.37 3.07 4.57
C HIS A 128 -23.13 2.90 5.46
N PRO A 129 -22.93 3.73 6.50
CA PRO A 129 -21.72 3.71 7.33
C PRO A 129 -21.45 2.39 8.05
N GLU A 130 -22.50 1.64 8.45
CA GLU A 130 -22.36 0.33 9.09
C GLU A 130 -22.02 -0.82 8.13
N SER A 131 -22.26 -0.67 6.83
CA SER A 131 -22.16 -1.78 5.87
C SER A 131 -20.77 -2.42 5.80
N PRO A 132 -19.66 -1.66 5.82
CA PRO A 132 -18.33 -2.26 5.85
C PRO A 132 -18.09 -3.14 7.07
N ARG A 133 -18.56 -2.72 8.25
CA ARG A 133 -18.45 -3.49 9.48
C ARG A 133 -19.30 -4.77 9.45
N LEU A 134 -20.56 -4.67 9.04
CA LEU A 134 -21.47 -5.82 8.95
C LEU A 134 -20.92 -6.88 8.00
N TRP A 135 -20.39 -6.46 6.86
CA TRP A 135 -19.70 -7.35 5.94
C TRP A 135 -18.43 -7.96 6.55
N SER A 136 -17.60 -7.15 7.21
CA SER A 136 -16.37 -7.62 7.86
C SER A 136 -16.66 -8.70 8.91
N ILE A 137 -17.71 -8.55 9.70
CA ILE A 137 -18.14 -9.54 10.71
C ILE A 137 -18.60 -10.83 10.01
N LEU A 138 -19.40 -10.74 8.97
CA LEU A 138 -19.92 -11.91 8.26
C LEU A 138 -18.77 -12.70 7.64
N ILE A 139 -17.93 -12.08 6.83
CA ILE A 139 -16.85 -12.78 6.12
C ILE A 139 -15.81 -13.35 7.09
N ASN A 140 -15.49 -12.62 8.17
CA ASN A 140 -14.61 -13.13 9.21
C ASN A 140 -15.21 -14.42 9.85
N SER A 141 -16.51 -14.46 10.13
CA SER A 141 -17.16 -15.64 10.68
C SER A 141 -17.12 -16.85 9.73
N ILE A 142 -17.18 -16.61 8.42
CA ILE A 142 -17.10 -17.67 7.41
C ILE A 142 -15.67 -18.21 7.32
N ILE A 143 -14.68 -17.33 7.22
CA ILE A 143 -13.26 -17.71 7.09
C ILE A 143 -12.79 -18.46 8.34
N THR A 144 -13.18 -18.00 9.55
CA THR A 144 -12.79 -18.68 10.80
C THR A 144 -13.46 -20.06 10.95
N LYS A 145 -14.71 -20.23 10.49
CA LYS A 145 -15.36 -21.56 10.42
C LYS A 145 -14.65 -22.55 9.50
N LEU A 146 -13.89 -22.07 8.52
CA LEU A 146 -13.03 -22.91 7.66
C LEU A 146 -11.69 -23.25 8.31
N GLY A 147 -11.48 -22.87 9.59
CA GLY A 147 -10.28 -23.17 10.36
C GLY A 147 -9.13 -22.18 10.20
N PHE A 148 -9.41 -20.99 9.66
CA PHE A 148 -8.41 -19.91 9.60
C PHE A 148 -8.41 -19.09 10.90
N VAL A 149 -7.23 -18.62 11.28
CA VAL A 149 -7.03 -17.68 12.39
C VAL A 149 -6.71 -16.32 11.80
N ALA A 150 -7.41 -15.29 12.24
CA ALA A 150 -7.11 -13.91 11.85
C ALA A 150 -5.84 -13.43 12.55
N CYS A 151 -4.98 -12.72 11.83
CA CYS A 151 -3.85 -12.01 12.43
C CYS A 151 -4.40 -10.93 13.38
N SER A 152 -3.87 -10.86 14.61
CA SER A 152 -4.34 -9.92 15.62
C SER A 152 -3.93 -8.47 15.30
N HIS A 153 -2.80 -8.30 14.60
CA HIS A 153 -2.26 -7.00 14.19
C HIS A 153 -2.79 -6.53 12.82
N GLU A 154 -3.34 -7.47 12.00
CA GLU A 154 -3.97 -7.16 10.71
C GLU A 154 -5.19 -8.05 10.46
N PRO A 155 -6.40 -7.60 10.84
CA PRO A 155 -7.62 -8.42 10.74
C PRO A 155 -8.06 -8.79 9.32
N CYS A 156 -7.40 -8.26 8.29
CA CYS A 156 -7.64 -8.64 6.89
C CYS A 156 -6.73 -9.78 6.41
N LEU A 157 -5.75 -10.19 7.22
CA LEU A 157 -4.84 -11.30 6.96
C LEU A 157 -5.18 -12.49 7.85
N TYR A 158 -5.24 -13.68 7.26
CA TYR A 158 -5.58 -14.93 7.96
C TYR A 158 -4.57 -16.00 7.63
N TYR A 159 -4.42 -16.95 8.55
CA TYR A 159 -3.49 -18.05 8.43
C TYR A 159 -4.16 -19.37 8.83
N ASN A 160 -3.89 -20.44 8.09
CA ASN A 160 -4.19 -21.80 8.48
C ASN A 160 -2.91 -22.64 8.36
N PRO A 161 -2.33 -23.12 9.48
CA PRO A 161 -1.07 -23.86 9.47
C PRO A 161 -1.15 -25.22 8.80
N ASN A 162 -2.35 -25.80 8.72
CA ASN A 162 -2.54 -27.17 8.23
C ASN A 162 -3.92 -27.36 7.60
N TYR A 163 -4.20 -26.66 6.52
CA TYR A 163 -5.40 -26.93 5.74
C TYR A 163 -5.16 -28.14 4.83
N LYS A 164 -5.60 -29.33 5.27
CA LYS A 164 -5.37 -30.60 4.53
C LYS A 164 -3.89 -30.89 4.20
N GLY A 165 -2.98 -30.59 5.11
CA GLY A 165 -1.54 -30.78 4.91
C GLY A 165 -0.80 -29.58 4.34
N HIS A 166 -1.51 -28.49 3.98
CA HIS A 166 -0.92 -27.30 3.38
C HIS A 166 -0.99 -26.10 4.31
N LYS A 167 0.08 -25.29 4.35
CA LYS A 167 0.03 -23.95 4.92
C LYS A 167 -0.71 -23.03 3.95
N VAL A 168 -1.70 -22.30 4.43
CA VAL A 168 -2.51 -21.39 3.59
C VAL A 168 -2.61 -20.03 4.25
N TYR A 169 -2.38 -18.99 3.47
CA TYR A 169 -2.60 -17.61 3.87
C TYR A 169 -3.75 -17.02 3.06
N PHE A 170 -4.58 -16.26 3.71
CA PHE A 170 -5.74 -15.63 3.09
C PHE A 170 -5.71 -14.13 3.38
N LEU A 171 -5.73 -13.32 2.33
CA LEU A 171 -5.77 -11.87 2.40
C LEU A 171 -7.08 -11.37 1.80
N ARG A 172 -7.73 -10.41 2.44
CA ARG A 172 -8.94 -9.77 1.90
C ARG A 172 -8.84 -8.25 1.89
N GLN A 173 -9.44 -7.65 0.87
CA GLN A 173 -9.72 -6.21 0.82
C GLN A 173 -11.18 -6.03 0.38
N VAL A 174 -12.05 -5.82 1.35
CA VAL A 174 -13.52 -5.75 1.17
C VAL A 174 -14.07 -7.01 0.47
N ASP A 175 -14.23 -6.95 -0.85
CA ASP A 175 -14.76 -7.98 -1.75
C ASP A 175 -13.67 -8.76 -2.51
N ASP A 176 -12.45 -8.25 -2.57
CA ASP A 176 -11.32 -8.92 -3.18
C ASP A 176 -10.65 -9.92 -2.21
N PHE A 177 -10.45 -11.15 -2.66
CA PHE A 177 -9.76 -12.22 -1.94
C PHE A 177 -8.51 -12.68 -2.66
N ALA A 178 -7.42 -12.89 -1.90
CA ALA A 178 -6.19 -13.50 -2.38
C ALA A 178 -5.82 -14.67 -1.47
N ILE A 179 -5.66 -15.87 -2.03
CA ILE A 179 -5.38 -17.11 -1.30
C ILE A 179 -4.03 -17.65 -1.76
N SER A 180 -3.07 -17.68 -0.85
CA SER A 180 -1.70 -18.14 -1.05
C SER A 180 -1.55 -19.57 -0.55
N THR A 181 -1.16 -20.49 -1.43
CA THR A 181 -1.00 -21.92 -1.13
C THR A 181 -0.04 -22.59 -2.11
N THR A 182 0.40 -23.79 -1.80
CA THR A 182 1.26 -24.60 -2.69
C THR A 182 0.53 -25.05 -3.97
N GLU A 183 -0.78 -25.31 -3.90
CA GLU A 183 -1.57 -25.87 -4.99
C GLU A 183 -2.84 -25.07 -5.27
N ALA A 184 -3.12 -24.80 -6.54
CA ALA A 184 -4.29 -24.00 -6.95
C ALA A 184 -5.64 -24.68 -6.61
N ASN A 185 -5.70 -26.00 -6.60
CA ASN A 185 -6.90 -26.77 -6.24
C ASN A 185 -7.33 -26.52 -4.79
N ILE A 186 -6.38 -26.34 -3.86
CA ILE A 186 -6.66 -26.00 -2.46
C ILE A 186 -7.34 -24.64 -2.35
N ALA A 187 -6.82 -23.62 -3.05
CA ALA A 187 -7.44 -22.30 -3.09
C ALA A 187 -8.85 -22.36 -3.69
N ASN A 188 -9.04 -23.07 -4.79
CA ASN A 188 -10.35 -23.24 -5.44
C ASN A 188 -11.36 -23.98 -4.53
N GLU A 189 -10.92 -24.95 -3.74
CA GLU A 189 -11.77 -25.62 -2.74
C GLU A 189 -12.20 -24.63 -1.64
N ILE A 190 -11.30 -23.78 -1.15
CA ILE A 190 -11.61 -22.76 -0.14
C ILE A 190 -12.62 -21.77 -0.70
N ILE A 191 -12.43 -21.27 -1.93
CA ILE A 191 -13.37 -20.40 -2.62
C ILE A 191 -14.76 -21.07 -2.71
N SER A 192 -14.81 -22.34 -3.14
CA SER A 192 -16.07 -23.09 -3.23
C SER A 192 -16.75 -23.28 -1.87
N LYS A 193 -16.00 -23.42 -0.79
CA LYS A 193 -16.57 -23.49 0.56
C LYS A 193 -17.11 -22.14 1.03
N ILE A 194 -16.41 -21.04 0.73
CA ILE A 194 -16.94 -19.68 1.00
C ILE A 194 -18.23 -19.47 0.21
N ASP A 195 -18.25 -19.81 -1.07
CA ASP A 195 -19.40 -19.67 -1.97
C ASP A 195 -20.67 -20.34 -1.43
N LYS A 196 -20.54 -21.51 -0.76
CA LYS A 196 -21.67 -22.20 -0.12
C LYS A 196 -22.35 -21.40 1.01
N HIS A 197 -21.68 -20.42 1.57
CA HIS A 197 -22.22 -19.53 2.61
C HIS A 197 -22.76 -18.21 2.05
N MET A 198 -22.63 -18.00 0.73
CA MET A 198 -23.08 -16.79 0.05
C MET A 198 -24.37 -17.04 -0.75
N THR A 199 -25.22 -16.02 -0.81
CA THR A 199 -26.42 -16.01 -1.66
C THR A 199 -26.03 -15.68 -3.11
N ILE A 200 -25.09 -14.77 -3.28
CA ILE A 200 -24.52 -14.36 -4.57
C ILE A 200 -23.19 -15.07 -4.72
N LYS A 201 -23.01 -15.71 -5.87
CA LYS A 201 -21.81 -16.51 -6.13
C LYS A 201 -20.51 -15.70 -6.05
N VAL A 202 -19.53 -16.26 -5.38
CA VAL A 202 -18.15 -15.77 -5.39
C VAL A 202 -17.54 -16.11 -6.76
N LYS A 203 -17.01 -15.10 -7.44
CA LYS A 203 -16.40 -15.26 -8.77
C LYS A 203 -14.93 -15.65 -8.60
N PRO A 204 -14.51 -16.87 -8.98
CA PRO A 204 -13.08 -17.21 -9.02
C PRO A 204 -12.39 -16.43 -10.14
N LEU A 205 -11.24 -15.86 -9.85
CA LEU A 205 -10.43 -15.09 -10.79
C LEU A 205 -9.22 -15.90 -11.33
N GLY A 206 -8.98 -17.09 -10.78
CA GLY A 206 -7.80 -17.88 -11.11
C GLY A 206 -6.52 -17.24 -10.52
N ILE A 207 -5.40 -17.36 -11.24
CA ILE A 207 -4.15 -16.73 -10.85
C ILE A 207 -4.33 -15.23 -10.89
N ILE A 208 -4.12 -14.61 -9.74
CA ILE A 208 -4.41 -13.19 -9.57
C ILE A 208 -3.38 -12.35 -10.33
N GLN A 209 -3.89 -11.43 -11.15
CA GLN A 209 -3.09 -10.47 -11.93
C GLN A 209 -3.26 -9.04 -11.42
N ARG A 210 -4.27 -8.81 -10.57
CA ARG A 210 -4.53 -7.51 -9.96
C ARG A 210 -5.23 -7.69 -8.61
N PHE A 211 -4.78 -6.95 -7.59
CA PHE A 211 -5.36 -6.96 -6.27
C PHE A 211 -5.30 -5.55 -5.67
N ASN A 212 -6.43 -5.04 -5.20
CA ASN A 212 -6.52 -3.70 -4.63
C ASN A 212 -5.85 -2.62 -5.51
N GLU A 213 -6.15 -2.64 -6.80
CA GLU A 213 -5.61 -1.73 -7.84
C GLU A 213 -4.08 -1.86 -8.08
N VAL A 214 -3.40 -2.86 -7.50
CA VAL A 214 -2.00 -3.19 -7.73
C VAL A 214 -1.92 -4.31 -8.77
N ASP A 215 -1.07 -4.14 -9.78
CA ASP A 215 -0.79 -5.16 -10.80
C ASP A 215 0.14 -6.23 -10.22
N ILE A 216 -0.20 -7.50 -10.39
CA ILE A 216 0.51 -8.66 -9.83
C ILE A 216 1.00 -9.55 -10.95
N GLU A 217 2.31 -9.74 -11.04
CA GLU A 217 2.93 -10.69 -11.95
C GLU A 217 3.50 -11.87 -11.15
N GLN A 218 2.99 -13.08 -11.40
CA GLN A 218 3.46 -14.31 -10.76
C GLN A 218 4.24 -15.15 -11.75
N THR A 219 5.55 -15.11 -11.66
CA THR A 219 6.46 -15.85 -12.55
C THR A 219 7.03 -17.09 -11.89
N ARG A 220 7.87 -17.81 -12.64
CA ARG A 220 8.64 -18.93 -12.14
C ARG A 220 9.56 -18.52 -10.98
N ASP A 221 10.21 -17.37 -11.06
CA ASP A 221 11.31 -16.97 -10.20
C ASP A 221 10.93 -15.91 -9.16
N TYR A 222 9.85 -15.15 -9.39
CA TYR A 222 9.44 -14.05 -8.50
C TYR A 222 7.93 -13.77 -8.53
N ILE A 223 7.45 -13.00 -7.55
CA ILE A 223 6.18 -12.27 -7.59
C ILE A 223 6.53 -10.78 -7.63
N LYS A 224 6.03 -10.07 -8.65
CA LYS A 224 6.24 -8.62 -8.80
C LYS A 224 4.95 -7.86 -8.53
N LEU A 225 5.07 -6.79 -7.77
CA LEU A 225 4.01 -5.80 -7.57
C LEU A 225 4.34 -4.53 -8.34
N SER A 226 3.42 -4.02 -9.13
CA SER A 226 3.61 -2.77 -9.87
C SER A 226 2.32 -1.96 -9.97
N ASN A 227 2.45 -0.71 -10.41
CA ASN A 227 1.31 0.20 -10.67
C ASN A 227 1.24 0.58 -12.14
N SER A 228 1.73 -0.26 -13.05
CA SER A 228 1.83 0.06 -14.48
C SER A 228 0.53 0.55 -15.07
N THR A 229 -0.58 -0.16 -14.81
CA THR A 229 -1.92 0.22 -15.28
C THR A 229 -2.37 1.58 -14.73
N TYR A 230 -2.16 1.83 -13.44
CA TYR A 230 -2.51 3.10 -12.80
C TYR A 230 -1.66 4.26 -13.32
N ILE A 231 -0.33 4.07 -13.37
CA ILE A 231 0.60 5.10 -13.87
C ILE A 231 0.30 5.44 -15.32
N GLN A 232 0.04 4.44 -16.17
CA GLN A 232 -0.34 4.65 -17.57
C GLN A 232 -1.57 5.56 -17.68
N LYS A 233 -2.59 5.32 -16.87
CA LYS A 233 -3.80 6.14 -16.83
C LYS A 233 -3.51 7.60 -16.44
N ILE A 234 -2.86 7.83 -15.30
CA ILE A 234 -2.60 9.20 -14.82
C ILE A 234 -1.66 9.99 -15.72
N VAL A 235 -0.75 9.31 -16.44
CA VAL A 235 0.16 9.92 -17.39
C VAL A 235 -0.54 10.30 -18.69
N GLN A 236 -1.50 9.50 -19.19
CA GLN A 236 -2.28 9.81 -20.38
C GLN A 236 -3.12 11.09 -20.24
N ASP A 237 -3.71 11.28 -19.06
CA ASP A 237 -4.57 12.42 -18.77
C ASP A 237 -3.81 13.77 -18.66
N LYS A 238 -2.46 13.78 -18.62
CA LYS A 238 -1.64 14.97 -18.33
C LYS A 238 -1.01 15.62 -19.57
N ASN A 239 -1.41 15.23 -20.78
CA ASN A 239 -0.82 15.78 -22.03
C ASN A 239 0.73 15.84 -22.00
N LEU A 240 1.37 14.80 -21.42
CA LEU A 240 2.82 14.67 -21.44
C LEU A 240 3.26 14.28 -22.86
N ASN A 241 3.35 15.26 -23.73
CA ASN A 241 3.72 15.10 -25.13
C ASN A 241 5.13 14.54 -25.30
N GLU A 242 5.46 14.09 -26.50
CA GLU A 242 6.75 13.50 -26.90
C GLU A 242 7.98 14.38 -26.59
N HIS A 243 7.77 15.69 -26.37
CA HIS A 243 8.81 16.63 -25.95
C HIS A 243 9.08 16.67 -24.45
N THR A 244 8.46 15.78 -23.65
CA THR A 244 8.79 15.68 -22.23
C THR A 244 10.23 15.17 -22.10
N THR A 245 11.13 16.02 -21.62
CA THR A 245 12.55 15.70 -21.43
C THR A 245 12.71 14.41 -20.66
N ASN A 246 13.59 13.54 -21.15
CA ASN A 246 13.96 12.30 -20.47
C ASN A 246 14.44 12.63 -19.04
N LYS A 247 13.71 12.12 -18.03
CA LYS A 247 14.03 12.31 -16.61
C LYS A 247 14.53 11.01 -16.03
N PRO A 248 15.85 10.83 -15.91
CA PRO A 248 16.44 9.60 -15.40
C PRO A 248 16.17 9.39 -13.89
N ILE A 249 15.91 10.46 -13.14
CA ILE A 249 15.61 10.46 -11.71
C ILE A 249 14.39 11.37 -11.45
N PRO A 250 13.62 11.14 -10.39
CA PRO A 250 12.39 11.91 -10.11
C PRO A 250 12.66 13.40 -9.90
N MET A 251 13.78 13.73 -9.24
CA MET A 251 14.16 15.09 -8.91
C MET A 251 15.68 15.21 -8.86
N SER A 252 16.23 16.32 -9.39
CA SER A 252 17.67 16.54 -9.44
C SER A 252 18.29 16.81 -8.07
N ASP A 253 19.52 16.31 -7.85
CA ASP A 253 20.36 16.64 -6.69
C ASP A 253 21.08 17.99 -6.82
N ASN A 254 20.95 18.69 -7.96
CA ASN A 254 21.58 19.96 -8.20
C ASN A 254 21.13 21.03 -7.19
N ASN A 255 22.09 21.63 -6.48
CA ASN A 255 21.81 22.63 -5.45
C ASN A 255 21.05 23.86 -5.95
N GLU A 256 21.33 24.31 -7.17
CA GLU A 256 20.66 25.48 -7.78
C GLU A 256 19.20 25.15 -8.11
N TYR A 257 18.96 23.97 -8.65
CA TYR A 257 17.62 23.44 -8.86
C TYR A 257 16.83 23.35 -7.55
N ASN A 258 17.41 22.78 -6.50
CA ASN A 258 16.76 22.64 -5.20
C ASN A 258 16.44 24.01 -4.57
N LYS A 259 17.35 24.99 -4.67
CA LYS A 259 17.12 26.37 -4.23
C LYS A 259 15.98 27.04 -5.01
N ARG A 260 15.86 26.81 -6.33
CA ARG A 260 14.75 27.32 -7.12
C ARG A 260 13.41 26.79 -6.60
N ILE A 261 13.32 25.50 -6.31
CA ILE A 261 12.12 24.88 -5.72
C ILE A 261 11.80 25.53 -4.35
N GLU A 262 12.79 25.69 -3.49
CA GLU A 262 12.58 26.23 -2.13
C GLU A 262 12.21 27.72 -2.11
N ASN A 263 12.73 28.49 -3.04
CA ASN A 263 12.50 29.95 -3.15
C ASN A 263 11.41 30.32 -4.16
N ALA A 264 10.68 29.34 -4.71
CA ALA A 264 9.64 29.58 -5.68
C ALA A 264 8.56 30.51 -5.11
N THR A 265 8.20 31.53 -5.89
CA THR A 265 7.15 32.46 -5.49
C THR A 265 5.77 31.82 -5.61
N ALA A 266 5.01 31.86 -4.51
CA ALA A 266 3.65 31.35 -4.52
C ALA A 266 2.77 32.13 -5.51
N LEU A 267 2.02 31.41 -6.33
CA LEU A 267 1.08 31.99 -7.28
C LEU A 267 -0.13 32.58 -6.54
N ASP A 268 -0.61 33.71 -7.01
CA ASP A 268 -1.92 34.20 -6.60
C ASP A 268 -3.06 33.35 -7.22
N LYS A 269 -4.31 33.66 -6.89
CA LYS A 269 -5.44 32.82 -7.30
C LYS A 269 -5.63 32.78 -8.83
N ASP A 270 -5.44 33.90 -9.50
CA ASP A 270 -5.65 33.99 -10.95
C ASP A 270 -4.50 33.35 -11.72
N GLN A 271 -3.26 33.57 -11.27
CA GLN A 271 -2.08 32.91 -11.76
C GLN A 271 -2.14 31.37 -11.56
N LEU A 272 -2.59 30.92 -10.39
CA LEU A 272 -2.76 29.51 -10.10
C LEU A 272 -3.74 28.86 -11.08
N GLN A 273 -4.91 29.47 -11.28
CA GLN A 273 -5.91 28.94 -12.22
C GLN A 273 -5.39 28.93 -13.66
N ALA A 274 -4.66 29.96 -14.09
CA ALA A 274 -4.04 30.00 -15.41
C ALA A 274 -3.00 28.89 -15.58
N THR A 275 -2.14 28.69 -14.57
CA THR A 275 -1.11 27.63 -14.56
C THR A 275 -1.74 26.24 -14.55
N GLU A 276 -2.78 26.00 -13.76
CA GLU A 276 -3.50 24.72 -13.74
C GLU A 276 -4.13 24.39 -15.11
N ASN A 277 -4.67 25.39 -15.79
CA ASN A 277 -5.20 25.24 -17.16
C ASN A 277 -4.09 24.94 -18.18
N GLU A 278 -2.94 25.60 -18.07
CA GLU A 278 -1.78 25.38 -18.94
C GLU A 278 -1.20 23.98 -18.79
N TYR A 279 -1.02 23.54 -17.54
CA TYR A 279 -0.45 22.20 -17.25
C TYR A 279 -1.48 21.06 -17.40
N GLY A 280 -2.79 21.36 -17.43
CA GLY A 280 -3.86 20.39 -17.56
C GLY A 280 -4.15 19.58 -16.28
N PHE A 281 -3.69 20.06 -15.10
CA PHE A 281 -3.99 19.44 -13.82
C PHE A 281 -3.97 20.44 -12.65
N THR A 282 -4.74 20.17 -11.61
CA THR A 282 -4.62 20.91 -10.34
C THR A 282 -3.47 20.36 -9.53
N TYR A 283 -2.70 21.24 -8.87
CA TYR A 283 -1.52 20.83 -8.11
C TYR A 283 -1.84 19.78 -7.03
N ARG A 284 -2.92 19.99 -6.27
CA ARG A 284 -3.35 19.06 -5.19
C ARG A 284 -3.77 17.69 -5.73
N GLN A 285 -4.46 17.65 -6.86
CA GLN A 285 -4.84 16.40 -7.50
C GLN A 285 -3.59 15.62 -7.93
N ALA A 286 -2.65 16.29 -8.57
CA ALA A 286 -1.39 15.69 -9.01
C ALA A 286 -0.59 15.10 -7.84
N ILE A 287 -0.46 15.84 -6.73
CA ILE A 287 0.17 15.31 -5.51
C ILE A 287 -0.59 14.07 -4.99
N GLY A 288 -1.91 14.10 -4.96
CA GLY A 288 -2.73 12.95 -4.53
C GLY A 288 -2.55 11.71 -5.41
N GLU A 289 -2.53 11.87 -6.73
CA GLU A 289 -2.28 10.79 -7.70
C GLU A 289 -0.89 10.17 -7.51
N LEU A 290 0.13 11.00 -7.35
CA LEU A 290 1.51 10.54 -7.13
C LEU A 290 1.70 9.89 -5.75
N LEU A 291 1.00 10.38 -4.71
CA LEU A 291 1.00 9.76 -3.38
C LEU A 291 0.46 8.33 -3.42
N TYR A 292 -0.59 8.08 -4.21
CA TYR A 292 -1.10 6.73 -4.38
C TYR A 292 -0.05 5.81 -5.01
N ALA A 293 0.59 6.22 -6.10
CA ALA A 293 1.67 5.45 -6.74
C ALA A 293 2.83 5.19 -5.76
N MET A 294 3.25 6.23 -5.02
CA MET A 294 4.29 6.13 -4.02
C MET A 294 3.96 5.09 -2.94
N ILE A 295 2.78 5.19 -2.31
CA ILE A 295 2.39 4.33 -1.19
C ILE A 295 2.23 2.87 -1.62
N THR A 296 1.80 2.62 -2.84
CA THR A 296 1.54 1.24 -3.32
C THR A 296 2.82 0.51 -3.74
N CYS A 297 3.56 0.99 -4.75
CA CYS A 297 4.68 0.25 -5.34
C CYS A 297 5.87 1.10 -5.79
N ARG A 298 5.86 2.44 -5.59
CA ARG A 298 6.89 3.35 -6.10
C ARG A 298 7.62 4.11 -4.99
N PRO A 299 8.39 3.39 -4.13
CA PRO A 299 9.21 4.03 -3.09
C PRO A 299 10.25 5.01 -3.66
N ASP A 300 10.66 4.84 -4.90
CA ASP A 300 11.65 5.62 -5.63
C ASP A 300 11.30 7.10 -5.79
N ILE A 301 10.01 7.47 -5.75
CA ILE A 301 9.60 8.88 -5.82
C ILE A 301 9.35 9.50 -4.43
N SER A 302 9.62 8.77 -3.33
CA SER A 302 9.17 9.14 -1.99
C SER A 302 9.67 10.51 -1.54
N PHE A 303 10.98 10.76 -1.59
CA PHE A 303 11.52 12.04 -1.13
C PHE A 303 11.04 13.20 -1.99
N SER A 304 11.16 13.07 -3.31
CA SER A 304 10.77 14.12 -4.26
C SER A 304 9.30 14.55 -4.06
N LEU A 305 8.41 13.56 -3.89
CA LEU A 305 7.00 13.82 -3.71
C LEU A 305 6.67 14.43 -2.35
N ILE A 306 7.25 13.93 -1.25
CA ILE A 306 7.03 14.48 0.09
C ILE A 306 7.55 15.90 0.19
N LYS A 307 8.70 16.22 -0.45
CA LYS A 307 9.22 17.60 -0.56
C LYS A 307 8.21 18.50 -1.28
N LEU A 308 7.67 18.09 -2.42
CA LEU A 308 6.72 18.87 -3.20
C LEU A 308 5.34 18.99 -2.54
N SER A 309 4.93 17.99 -1.75
CA SER A 309 3.64 18.02 -1.05
C SER A 309 3.50 19.18 -0.06
N GLN A 310 4.61 19.70 0.46
CA GLN A 310 4.63 20.87 1.35
C GLN A 310 4.02 22.12 0.70
N TYR A 311 4.11 22.23 -0.62
CA TYR A 311 3.65 23.38 -1.39
C TYR A 311 2.20 23.25 -1.89
N SER A 312 1.46 22.24 -1.44
CA SER A 312 0.09 21.96 -1.91
C SER A 312 -0.91 23.08 -1.66
N THR A 313 -0.64 23.98 -0.71
CA THR A 313 -1.51 25.13 -0.42
C THR A 313 -1.11 26.39 -1.16
N LYS A 314 0.16 26.54 -1.50
CA LYS A 314 0.74 27.73 -2.15
C LYS A 314 1.85 27.33 -3.13
N PRO A 315 1.53 26.66 -4.25
CA PRO A 315 2.52 26.26 -5.23
C PRO A 315 3.03 27.46 -6.04
N GLY A 316 4.29 27.40 -6.48
CA GLY A 316 4.87 28.26 -7.53
C GLY A 316 5.00 27.49 -8.85
N ILE A 317 5.38 28.16 -9.93
CA ILE A 317 5.57 27.53 -11.26
C ILE A 317 6.61 26.43 -11.22
N GLU A 318 7.71 26.63 -10.49
CA GLU A 318 8.79 25.64 -10.32
C GLU A 318 8.29 24.34 -9.69
N HIS A 319 7.28 24.42 -8.83
CA HIS A 319 6.66 23.25 -8.23
C HIS A 319 5.85 22.45 -9.26
N PHE A 320 5.11 23.11 -10.17
CA PHE A 320 4.42 22.45 -11.30
C PHE A 320 5.41 21.77 -12.24
N GLU A 321 6.52 22.43 -12.58
CA GLU A 321 7.60 21.85 -13.40
C GLU A 321 8.18 20.60 -12.76
N ALA A 322 8.44 20.64 -11.44
CA ALA A 322 8.99 19.52 -10.70
C ALA A 322 8.00 18.33 -10.64
N VAL A 323 6.71 18.58 -10.38
CA VAL A 323 5.65 17.55 -10.42
C VAL A 323 5.54 16.93 -11.81
N LYS A 324 5.57 17.74 -12.88
CA LYS A 324 5.61 17.25 -14.26
C LYS A 324 6.84 16.37 -14.52
N GLY A 325 7.99 16.71 -13.89
CA GLY A 325 9.20 15.91 -13.92
C GLY A 325 9.02 14.50 -13.34
N ILE A 326 8.27 14.37 -12.21
CA ILE A 326 7.95 13.07 -11.61
C ILE A 326 7.03 12.26 -12.54
N TYR A 327 6.02 12.86 -13.16
CA TYR A 327 5.19 12.17 -14.16
C TYR A 327 6.02 11.65 -15.34
N SER A 328 6.98 12.47 -15.82
CA SER A 328 7.88 12.06 -16.90
C SER A 328 8.77 10.88 -16.51
N TYR A 329 9.31 10.89 -15.29
CA TYR A 329 10.05 9.77 -14.73
C TYR A 329 9.20 8.51 -14.64
N LEU A 330 7.98 8.61 -14.10
CA LEU A 330 7.06 7.47 -14.01
C LEU A 330 6.67 6.91 -15.38
N LYS A 331 6.46 7.76 -16.39
CA LYS A 331 6.19 7.34 -17.77
C LYS A 331 7.31 6.48 -18.35
N GLN A 332 8.56 6.81 -18.05
CA GLN A 332 9.74 6.08 -18.54
C GLN A 332 10.02 4.80 -17.75
N THR A 333 9.52 4.74 -16.53
CA THR A 333 9.74 3.63 -15.60
C THR A 333 8.42 2.89 -15.27
N LEU A 334 7.53 2.76 -16.25
CA LEU A 334 6.22 2.14 -16.09
C LEU A 334 6.30 0.72 -15.52
N GLU A 335 7.29 -0.04 -15.99
CA GLU A 335 7.47 -1.45 -15.63
C GLU A 335 8.17 -1.64 -14.28
N GLU A 336 8.58 -0.56 -13.61
CA GLU A 336 9.23 -0.67 -12.31
C GLU A 336 8.24 -1.09 -11.22
N GLY A 337 8.72 -1.90 -10.27
CA GLY A 337 7.91 -2.43 -9.17
C GLY A 337 8.75 -3.17 -8.14
N LEU A 338 8.10 -3.79 -7.17
CA LEU A 338 8.72 -4.54 -6.08
C LEU A 338 8.82 -6.02 -6.47
N TYR A 339 10.05 -6.58 -6.50
CA TYR A 339 10.33 -7.97 -6.85
C TYR A 339 10.56 -8.80 -5.60
N TYR A 340 9.67 -9.74 -5.30
CA TYR A 340 9.80 -10.70 -4.22
C TYR A 340 10.23 -12.05 -4.79
N TRP A 341 11.40 -12.53 -4.40
CA TRP A 341 12.03 -13.69 -5.01
C TRP A 341 11.58 -15.00 -4.38
N ARG A 342 11.43 -16.01 -5.22
CA ARG A 342 11.17 -17.38 -4.79
C ARG A 342 12.47 -18.04 -4.38
N VAL A 343 12.45 -18.84 -3.30
CA VAL A 343 13.60 -19.68 -2.92
C VAL A 343 13.83 -20.77 -3.94
N THR A 344 12.75 -21.40 -4.38
CA THR A 344 12.74 -22.44 -5.40
C THR A 344 11.85 -22.00 -6.55
N PRO A 345 12.33 -22.13 -7.80
CA PRO A 345 11.52 -21.82 -8.98
C PRO A 345 10.23 -22.62 -9.02
N ARG A 346 9.20 -22.03 -9.57
CA ARG A 346 7.90 -22.64 -9.75
C ARG A 346 7.67 -22.98 -11.22
N GLU A 347 7.95 -24.23 -11.61
CA GLU A 347 7.96 -24.68 -13.00
C GLU A 347 6.58 -24.64 -13.68
N ASP A 348 5.48 -24.55 -12.90
CA ASP A 348 4.12 -24.36 -13.43
C ASP A 348 3.80 -22.88 -13.75
N ARG A 349 4.78 -21.98 -13.64
CA ARG A 349 4.64 -20.55 -13.95
C ARG A 349 5.49 -20.15 -15.14
N PRO A 350 5.07 -19.09 -15.87
CA PRO A 350 5.88 -18.57 -16.98
C PRO A 350 7.20 -18.01 -16.48
N VAL A 351 8.23 -18.13 -17.30
CA VAL A 351 9.51 -17.44 -17.06
C VAL A 351 9.27 -15.94 -17.18
N GLY A 352 9.57 -15.18 -16.14
CA GLY A 352 9.46 -13.73 -16.14
C GLY A 352 10.69 -13.06 -16.75
N LYS A 353 10.51 -11.81 -17.18
CA LYS A 353 11.65 -10.98 -17.57
C LYS A 353 12.43 -10.59 -16.32
N LEU A 354 13.70 -11.00 -16.24
CA LEU A 354 14.56 -10.59 -15.14
C LEU A 354 14.74 -9.07 -15.12
N PRO A 355 14.75 -8.45 -13.93
CA PRO A 355 15.05 -7.03 -13.82
C PRO A 355 16.47 -6.75 -14.27
N THR A 356 16.66 -5.62 -14.93
CA THR A 356 17.99 -5.16 -15.36
C THR A 356 18.54 -4.22 -14.29
N CYS A 357 19.74 -4.49 -13.79
CA CYS A 357 20.49 -3.60 -12.92
C CYS A 357 21.39 -2.70 -13.76
N SER A 358 21.50 -1.44 -13.38
CA SER A 358 22.26 -0.42 -14.14
C SER A 358 23.77 -0.46 -13.89
N GLU A 359 24.21 -1.06 -12.77
CA GLU A 359 25.60 -1.09 -12.34
C GLU A 359 26.00 -2.45 -11.76
N GLN A 360 27.31 -2.74 -11.87
CA GLN A 360 27.89 -3.87 -11.15
C GLN A 360 27.76 -3.65 -9.65
N ASP A 361 27.37 -4.70 -8.98
CA ASP A 361 27.18 -4.68 -7.56
C ASP A 361 28.51 -4.50 -6.81
N THR A 362 28.67 -3.37 -6.13
CA THR A 362 29.85 -3.02 -5.33
C THR A 362 29.54 -2.86 -3.83
N TYR A 363 28.35 -3.25 -3.38
CA TYR A 363 27.99 -3.21 -1.97
C TYR A 363 28.86 -4.16 -1.14
N ASP A 364 29.05 -3.84 0.13
CA ASP A 364 29.66 -4.75 1.08
C ASP A 364 28.81 -6.04 1.20
N PRO A 365 29.35 -7.22 0.88
CA PRO A 365 28.64 -8.48 0.99
C PRO A 365 28.01 -8.70 2.38
N GLN A 366 28.64 -8.25 3.45
CA GLN A 366 28.15 -8.41 4.82
C GLN A 366 26.86 -7.62 5.09
N THR A 367 26.65 -6.51 4.37
CA THR A 367 25.42 -5.70 4.51
C THR A 367 24.31 -6.16 3.58
N ARG A 368 24.63 -7.05 2.61
CA ARG A 368 23.71 -7.54 1.58
C ARG A 368 23.06 -8.85 1.90
N GLU A 369 23.77 -9.72 2.63
CA GLU A 369 23.31 -11.09 2.82
C GLU A 369 21.96 -11.12 3.50
N GLU A 370 20.92 -11.26 2.67
CA GLU A 370 19.68 -11.87 3.07
C GLU A 370 19.95 -13.38 3.14
N THR A 371 20.42 -13.85 4.28
CA THR A 371 20.79 -15.26 4.46
C THR A 371 19.57 -16.18 4.53
N GLU A 372 18.41 -15.61 4.86
CA GLU A 372 17.14 -16.33 4.95
C GLU A 372 15.99 -15.55 4.29
N PRO A 373 15.11 -16.25 3.55
CA PRO A 373 14.05 -15.61 2.76
C PRO A 373 12.97 -14.93 3.61
N HIS A 374 12.85 -15.29 4.87
CA HIS A 374 11.86 -14.73 5.80
C HIS A 374 12.46 -13.76 6.81
N SER A 375 13.77 -13.53 6.78
CA SER A 375 14.40 -12.56 7.67
C SER A 375 13.99 -11.14 7.32
N VAL A 376 13.78 -10.34 8.35
CA VAL A 376 13.48 -8.90 8.22
C VAL A 376 14.75 -8.11 8.46
N ARG A 377 15.07 -7.22 7.52
CA ARG A 377 16.17 -6.27 7.70
C ARG A 377 15.67 -4.86 7.44
N ALA A 378 16.27 -3.88 8.10
CA ALA A 378 15.88 -2.49 7.96
C ALA A 378 17.09 -1.56 7.78
N THR A 379 16.90 -0.50 7.00
CA THR A 379 17.80 0.65 6.91
C THR A 379 17.04 1.91 7.33
N VAL A 380 17.75 2.85 7.93
CA VAL A 380 17.18 4.14 8.35
C VAL A 380 18.18 5.25 8.13
N ASP A 381 17.67 6.41 7.75
CA ASP A 381 18.42 7.65 7.58
C ASP A 381 17.62 8.84 8.09
N SER A 382 18.32 9.93 8.41
CA SER A 382 17.69 11.21 8.70
C SER A 382 18.51 12.38 8.16
N ASP A 383 17.92 13.15 7.24
CA ASP A 383 18.53 14.40 6.78
C ASP A 383 18.17 15.56 7.74
N TYR A 384 19.20 16.00 8.48
CA TYR A 384 19.06 17.00 9.56
C TYR A 384 18.65 18.37 9.04
N ALA A 385 17.55 18.91 9.60
CA ALA A 385 17.07 20.27 9.34
C ALA A 385 16.89 20.61 7.85
N ASN A 386 16.52 19.63 7.04
CA ASN A 386 16.30 19.75 5.58
C ASN A 386 15.20 20.78 5.24
N ASP A 387 14.15 20.89 6.04
CA ASP A 387 13.13 21.92 5.88
C ASP A 387 13.69 23.30 6.19
N THR A 388 13.92 24.10 5.16
CA THR A 388 14.50 25.44 5.31
C THR A 388 13.58 26.42 6.02
N THR A 389 12.26 26.19 6.00
CA THR A 389 11.24 27.05 6.62
C THR A 389 11.05 26.77 8.11
N HIS A 390 10.90 25.48 8.48
CA HIS A 390 10.60 25.06 9.84
C HIS A 390 11.75 24.30 10.51
N ARG A 391 12.89 24.13 9.82
CA ARG A 391 14.08 23.42 10.30
C ARG A 391 13.81 21.99 10.77
N ARG A 392 12.79 21.34 10.20
CA ARG A 392 12.48 19.93 10.49
C ARG A 392 13.37 19.00 9.70
N SER A 393 13.77 17.92 10.33
CA SER A 393 14.53 16.84 9.69
C SER A 393 13.60 15.92 8.91
N VAL A 394 14.13 15.23 7.89
CA VAL A 394 13.42 14.20 7.16
C VAL A 394 13.84 12.83 7.67
N THR A 395 12.90 11.95 7.93
CA THR A 395 13.15 10.54 8.26
C THR A 395 12.84 9.67 7.04
N GLY A 396 13.79 8.80 6.67
CA GLY A 396 13.65 7.73 5.69
C GLY A 396 13.78 6.37 6.36
N ILE A 397 12.83 5.48 6.10
CA ILE A 397 12.83 4.11 6.64
C ILE A 397 12.58 3.15 5.49
N ASN A 398 13.37 2.10 5.40
CA ASN A 398 13.19 1.00 4.48
C ASN A 398 13.30 -0.33 5.22
N ILE A 399 12.26 -1.19 5.15
CA ILE A 399 12.26 -2.53 5.74
C ILE A 399 12.02 -3.53 4.62
N LYS A 400 12.90 -4.52 4.51
CA LYS A 400 12.92 -5.52 3.44
C LYS A 400 12.66 -6.92 3.94
N MET A 401 12.07 -7.72 3.06
CA MET A 401 11.87 -9.16 3.19
C MET A 401 11.76 -9.77 1.78
N ALA A 402 12.30 -10.95 1.57
CA ALA A 402 12.24 -11.66 0.28
C ALA A 402 12.75 -10.85 -0.92
N GLY A 403 13.78 -10.01 -0.70
CA GLY A 403 14.48 -9.25 -1.74
C GLY A 403 14.05 -7.80 -1.87
N ALA A 404 12.78 -7.44 -1.59
CA ALA A 404 12.26 -6.08 -1.77
C ALA A 404 11.68 -5.46 -0.49
N SER A 405 11.35 -4.18 -0.56
CA SER A 405 10.72 -3.45 0.55
C SER A 405 9.31 -3.95 0.84
N VAL A 406 9.05 -4.29 2.09
CA VAL A 406 7.70 -4.53 2.62
C VAL A 406 7.14 -3.30 3.34
N TYR A 407 8.01 -2.44 3.84
CA TYR A 407 7.65 -1.14 4.38
C TYR A 407 8.68 -0.09 3.98
N TYR A 408 8.21 1.06 3.56
CA TYR A 408 9.04 2.23 3.30
C TYR A 408 8.28 3.50 3.66
N LYS A 409 9.00 4.52 4.09
CA LYS A 409 8.41 5.78 4.52
C LYS A 409 9.40 6.93 4.42
N THR A 410 8.93 8.04 3.87
CA THR A 410 9.57 9.34 3.95
C THR A 410 8.63 10.31 4.65
N ARG A 411 9.12 11.02 5.67
CA ARG A 411 8.33 12.09 6.29
C ARG A 411 9.18 13.13 6.99
N PHE A 412 8.68 14.34 7.09
CA PHE A 412 9.24 15.34 8.00
C PHE A 412 8.97 14.96 9.45
N GLN A 413 9.99 15.11 10.31
CA GLN A 413 9.83 14.87 11.74
C GLN A 413 8.85 15.88 12.34
N PRO A 414 8.00 15.48 13.30
CA PRO A 414 7.00 16.38 13.89
C PRO A 414 7.62 17.48 14.75
N THR A 415 8.82 17.25 15.28
CA THR A 415 9.59 18.17 16.14
C THR A 415 10.91 18.55 15.48
N VAL A 416 11.44 19.71 15.83
CA VAL A 416 12.77 20.14 15.42
C VAL A 416 13.80 19.43 16.29
N ALA A 417 14.72 18.69 15.70
CA ALA A 417 15.84 18.09 16.40
C ALA A 417 16.93 19.14 16.68
N LEU A 418 17.58 19.07 17.82
CA LEU A 418 18.63 20.01 18.22
C LEU A 418 20.04 19.64 17.68
N SER A 419 20.16 18.42 17.14
CA SER A 419 21.39 17.93 16.52
C SER A 419 21.10 16.86 15.46
N SER A 420 22.06 16.61 14.58
CA SER A 420 21.97 15.50 13.61
C SER A 420 21.82 14.15 14.33
N THR A 421 22.56 13.93 15.42
CA THR A 421 22.46 12.71 16.23
C THR A 421 21.06 12.51 16.82
N GLU A 422 20.40 13.59 17.25
CA GLU A 422 19.02 13.51 17.75
C GLU A 422 18.03 13.16 16.63
N ALA A 423 18.15 13.78 15.48
CA ALA A 423 17.32 13.47 14.31
C ALA A 423 17.47 12.01 13.89
N GLU A 424 18.68 11.52 13.85
CA GLU A 424 19.05 10.15 13.53
C GLU A 424 18.49 9.14 14.56
N PHE A 425 18.60 9.49 15.85
CA PHE A 425 18.07 8.64 16.89
C PHE A 425 16.53 8.61 16.89
N ALA A 426 15.89 9.74 16.62
CA ALA A 426 14.43 9.79 16.45
C ALA A 426 13.95 8.93 15.27
N ALA A 427 14.69 8.95 14.16
CA ALA A 427 14.42 8.10 13.00
C ALA A 427 14.58 6.61 13.32
N ALA A 428 15.65 6.23 14.03
CA ALA A 428 15.88 4.85 14.46
C ALA A 428 14.76 4.34 15.38
N CYS A 429 14.30 5.17 16.32
CA CYS A 429 13.18 4.83 17.21
C CYS A 429 11.86 4.60 16.43
N GLU A 430 11.63 5.39 15.39
CA GLU A 430 10.46 5.19 14.52
C GLU A 430 10.58 3.89 13.70
N ALA A 431 11.75 3.63 13.13
CA ALA A 431 12.01 2.39 12.42
C ALA A 431 11.84 1.16 13.33
N ALA A 432 12.35 1.20 14.55
CA ALA A 432 12.21 0.12 15.52
C ALA A 432 10.75 -0.22 15.83
N LYS A 433 9.87 0.78 15.99
CA LYS A 433 8.42 0.54 16.17
C LYS A 433 7.78 -0.19 14.99
N VAL A 434 8.20 0.14 13.78
CA VAL A 434 7.69 -0.55 12.58
C VAL A 434 8.25 -1.97 12.48
N ILE A 435 9.51 -2.18 12.86
CA ILE A 435 10.09 -3.53 12.96
C ILE A 435 9.28 -4.40 13.91
N LEU A 436 8.91 -3.90 15.09
CA LEU A 436 8.04 -4.60 16.03
C LEU A 436 6.70 -4.98 15.39
N TYR A 437 6.06 -4.04 14.69
CA TYR A 437 4.80 -4.30 14.00
C TYR A 437 4.94 -5.38 12.93
N VAL A 438 5.99 -5.32 12.10
CA VAL A 438 6.26 -6.34 11.08
C VAL A 438 6.51 -7.70 11.71
N ARG A 439 7.33 -7.77 12.79
CA ARG A 439 7.58 -9.02 13.54
C ARG A 439 6.30 -9.59 14.14
N SER A 440 5.44 -8.73 14.69
CA SER A 440 4.16 -9.17 15.28
C SER A 440 3.21 -9.76 14.22
N ILE A 441 3.14 -9.18 13.02
CA ILE A 441 2.37 -9.77 11.91
C ILE A 441 2.94 -11.14 11.52
N LEU A 442 4.26 -11.25 11.38
CA LEU A 442 4.92 -12.50 10.99
C LEU A 442 4.71 -13.59 12.05
N ASP A 443 4.82 -13.26 13.33
CA ASP A 443 4.58 -14.18 14.44
C ASP A 443 3.12 -14.67 14.46
N ASP A 444 2.14 -13.76 14.32
CA ASP A 444 0.72 -14.12 14.25
C ASP A 444 0.40 -15.12 13.13
N ILE A 445 1.13 -15.08 12.03
CA ILE A 445 0.93 -15.97 10.87
C ILE A 445 1.92 -17.16 10.83
N GLY A 446 2.61 -17.43 11.95
CA GLY A 446 3.46 -18.59 12.13
C GLY A 446 4.84 -18.51 11.45
N ILE A 447 5.37 -17.29 11.26
CA ILE A 447 6.72 -17.02 10.74
C ILE A 447 7.53 -16.31 11.82
N GLU A 448 7.94 -17.05 12.83
CA GLU A 448 8.72 -16.53 13.95
C GLU A 448 10.07 -15.97 13.50
N GLN A 449 10.40 -14.76 13.95
CA GLN A 449 11.72 -14.15 13.77
C GLN A 449 12.59 -14.50 14.95
N LYS A 450 13.35 -15.60 14.84
CA LYS A 450 14.19 -16.14 15.93
C LYS A 450 15.33 -15.20 16.31
N ASP A 451 15.95 -14.60 15.29
CA ASP A 451 17.06 -13.69 15.50
C ASP A 451 16.58 -12.24 15.64
N ALA A 452 17.41 -11.42 16.28
CA ALA A 452 17.19 -9.98 16.34
C ALA A 452 17.19 -9.36 14.95
N THR A 453 16.20 -8.53 14.65
CA THR A 453 16.16 -7.80 13.37
C THR A 453 17.26 -6.76 13.32
N THR A 454 18.09 -6.79 12.28
CA THR A 454 19.14 -5.79 12.11
C THR A 454 18.57 -4.49 11.54
N LEU A 455 18.79 -3.39 12.28
CA LEU A 455 18.56 -2.03 11.84
C LEU A 455 19.90 -1.37 11.49
N TYR A 456 20.13 -1.14 10.21
CA TYR A 456 21.32 -0.49 9.71
C TYR A 456 21.18 1.02 9.71
N LYS A 457 22.25 1.71 10.12
CA LYS A 457 22.38 3.16 10.03
C LYS A 457 23.84 3.59 9.89
N ASP A 458 24.09 4.75 9.30
CA ASP A 458 25.44 5.24 9.05
C ASP A 458 26.00 6.14 10.17
N ASN A 459 25.12 6.76 10.97
CA ASN A 459 25.53 7.68 12.05
C ASN A 459 26.08 6.94 13.27
N GLN A 460 27.41 7.02 13.47
CA GLN A 460 28.08 6.37 14.60
C GLN A 460 27.66 6.92 15.96
N GLY A 461 27.35 8.22 16.07
CA GLY A 461 26.91 8.83 17.33
C GLY A 461 25.61 8.25 17.85
N ALA A 462 24.64 8.04 16.96
CA ALA A 462 23.37 7.42 17.34
C ALA A 462 23.50 5.92 17.66
N LEU A 463 24.43 5.20 17.01
CA LEU A 463 24.77 3.80 17.36
C LEU A 463 25.38 3.71 18.77
N LEU A 464 26.35 4.58 19.08
CA LEU A 464 26.96 4.62 20.41
C LEU A 464 25.92 4.96 21.49
N MET A 465 24.99 5.85 21.21
CA MET A 465 23.88 6.16 22.12
C MET A 465 22.99 4.94 22.38
N ALA A 466 22.64 4.18 21.35
CA ALA A 466 21.82 2.99 21.49
C ALA A 466 22.51 1.86 22.25
N ASN A 467 23.85 1.77 22.19
CA ASN A 467 24.63 0.71 22.80
C ASN A 467 25.26 1.11 24.17
N SER A 468 25.17 2.39 24.61
CA SER A 468 25.94 2.88 25.78
C SER A 468 25.30 2.62 27.14
N GLY A 469 24.07 2.09 27.20
CA GLY A 469 23.41 1.73 28.47
C GLY A 469 23.08 2.88 29.41
N GLN A 470 23.51 4.13 29.13
CA GLN A 470 23.22 5.30 29.97
C GLN A 470 22.98 6.57 29.16
N PRO A 471 21.89 7.33 29.44
CA PRO A 471 21.65 8.61 28.82
C PRO A 471 22.71 9.64 29.27
N THR A 472 23.27 10.37 28.32
CA THR A 472 24.20 11.47 28.60
C THR A 472 23.43 12.73 29.04
N LYS A 473 24.13 13.70 29.66
CA LYS A 473 23.50 14.99 30.02
C LYS A 473 22.82 15.71 28.83
N ARG A 474 23.28 15.44 27.60
CA ARG A 474 22.74 16.03 26.36
C ARG A 474 21.47 15.34 25.84
N THR A 475 21.15 14.13 26.31
CA THR A 475 20.07 13.29 25.78
C THR A 475 18.91 13.07 26.75
N ARG A 476 18.94 13.73 27.93
CA ARG A 476 17.88 13.58 28.94
C ARG A 476 16.47 13.91 28.46
N HIS A 477 16.32 14.82 27.52
CA HIS A 477 15.02 15.15 26.90
C HIS A 477 14.49 14.08 25.94
N MET A 478 15.29 13.03 25.65
CA MET A 478 14.94 11.89 24.80
C MET A 478 14.79 10.58 25.60
N ASP A 479 14.76 10.65 26.90
CA ASP A 479 14.84 9.49 27.81
C ASP A 479 13.89 8.35 27.42
N THR A 480 12.61 8.63 27.19
CA THR A 480 11.63 7.59 26.86
C THR A 480 11.97 6.84 25.58
N LYS A 481 12.42 7.54 24.53
CA LYS A 481 12.81 6.91 23.24
C LYS A 481 14.09 6.10 23.41
N TYR A 482 15.01 6.60 24.22
CA TYR A 482 16.26 5.94 24.53
C TYR A 482 16.02 4.59 25.22
N PHE A 483 15.27 4.59 26.32
CA PHE A 483 14.96 3.38 27.06
C PHE A 483 14.15 2.37 26.23
N ALA A 484 13.27 2.83 25.34
CA ALA A 484 12.52 1.93 24.47
C ALA A 484 13.44 1.15 23.48
N ILE A 485 14.39 1.83 22.83
CA ILE A 485 15.35 1.14 21.94
C ILE A 485 16.23 0.18 22.77
N GLN A 486 16.71 0.62 23.93
CA GLN A 486 17.53 -0.22 24.81
C GLN A 486 16.79 -1.49 25.24
N ASP A 487 15.53 -1.38 25.69
CA ASP A 487 14.70 -2.53 26.06
C ASP A 487 14.57 -3.54 24.89
N TRP A 488 14.38 -3.05 23.66
CA TRP A 488 14.27 -3.95 22.49
C TRP A 488 15.60 -4.60 22.11
N VAL A 489 16.73 -3.92 22.33
CA VAL A 489 18.07 -4.50 22.13
C VAL A 489 18.37 -5.54 23.22
N ASP A 490 18.10 -5.21 24.50
CA ASP A 490 18.33 -6.12 25.64
C ASP A 490 17.47 -7.40 25.56
N ARG A 491 16.33 -7.32 24.87
CA ARG A 491 15.42 -8.44 24.62
C ARG A 491 15.71 -9.20 23.32
N ASP A 492 16.83 -8.96 22.67
CA ASP A 492 17.20 -9.58 21.37
C ASP A 492 16.15 -9.44 20.27
N ILE A 493 15.33 -8.37 20.32
CA ILE A 493 14.34 -8.08 19.26
C ILE A 493 14.99 -7.32 18.12
N LEU A 494 15.93 -6.44 18.45
CA LEU A 494 16.58 -5.49 17.55
C LEU A 494 18.09 -5.48 17.80
N VAL A 495 18.86 -5.39 16.73
CA VAL A 495 20.29 -5.09 16.78
C VAL A 495 20.60 -3.93 15.85
N LEU A 496 21.32 -2.91 16.37
CA LEU A 496 21.76 -1.79 15.54
C LEU A 496 23.16 -2.05 15.00
N LYS A 497 23.31 -1.96 13.69
CA LYS A 497 24.60 -2.13 13.00
C LYS A 497 24.93 -0.91 12.15
N ARG A 498 26.24 -0.65 11.98
CA ARG A 498 26.73 0.39 11.10
C ARG A 498 26.63 -0.08 9.63
N ILE A 499 26.24 0.86 8.76
CA ILE A 499 26.35 0.71 7.31
C ILE A 499 27.15 1.91 6.77
N SER A 500 27.83 1.71 5.63
CA SER A 500 28.43 2.84 4.90
C SER A 500 27.33 3.75 4.37
N THR A 501 27.55 5.07 4.37
CA THR A 501 26.62 6.03 3.74
C THR A 501 26.34 5.68 2.27
N HIS A 502 27.34 5.15 1.55
CA HIS A 502 27.17 4.69 0.16
C HIS A 502 26.28 3.46 0.01
N ASP A 503 26.04 2.71 1.08
CA ASP A 503 25.24 1.49 1.09
C ASP A 503 23.93 1.66 1.85
N ASN A 504 23.66 2.84 2.44
CA ASN A 504 22.41 3.14 3.13
C ASN A 504 21.30 3.46 2.12
N GLU A 505 20.48 2.46 1.80
CA GLU A 505 19.36 2.58 0.86
C GLU A 505 18.40 3.71 1.23
N SER A 506 18.25 4.02 2.53
CA SER A 506 17.34 5.06 3.03
C SER A 506 17.77 6.48 2.70
N ASP A 507 18.99 6.70 2.19
CA ASP A 507 19.47 8.00 1.72
C ASP A 507 18.57 8.59 0.62
N THR A 508 18.09 7.77 -0.30
CA THR A 508 17.16 8.21 -1.36
C THR A 508 15.78 8.61 -0.83
N MET A 509 15.47 8.26 0.41
CA MET A 509 14.21 8.60 1.07
C MET A 509 14.29 9.88 1.91
N THR A 510 15.49 10.44 2.12
CA THR A 510 15.70 11.62 2.94
C THR A 510 16.23 12.82 2.18
N LYS A 511 16.87 12.60 1.03
CA LYS A 511 17.49 13.65 0.20
C LYS A 511 17.47 13.28 -1.28
N ASN A 512 17.64 14.30 -2.14
CA ASN A 512 17.93 14.08 -3.54
C ASN A 512 19.40 13.63 -3.69
N VAL A 513 19.61 12.50 -4.33
CA VAL A 513 20.94 11.93 -4.58
C VAL A 513 21.24 11.90 -6.08
N GLY A 514 22.53 11.92 -6.44
CA GLY A 514 22.97 11.83 -7.83
C GLY A 514 22.48 10.54 -8.51
N ARG A 515 22.40 10.59 -9.83
CA ARG A 515 21.83 9.51 -10.66
C ARG A 515 22.41 8.13 -10.34
N THR A 516 23.72 8.00 -10.23
CA THR A 516 24.41 6.73 -9.97
C THR A 516 23.98 6.13 -8.62
N LEU A 517 24.01 6.94 -7.56
CA LEU A 517 23.63 6.51 -6.23
C LEU A 517 22.12 6.23 -6.13
N PHE A 518 21.30 7.01 -6.84
CA PHE A 518 19.86 6.78 -6.93
C PHE A 518 19.53 5.40 -7.49
N TYR A 519 20.11 5.05 -8.66
CA TYR A 519 19.86 3.73 -9.25
C TYR A 519 20.35 2.60 -8.35
N ARG A 520 21.55 2.73 -7.81
CA ARG A 520 22.13 1.76 -6.88
C ARG A 520 21.19 1.45 -5.74
N HIS A 521 20.71 2.46 -5.00
CA HIS A 521 19.81 2.26 -3.86
C HIS A 521 18.44 1.77 -4.29
N ASN A 522 17.90 2.34 -5.36
CA ASN A 522 16.58 1.99 -5.84
C ASN A 522 16.50 0.52 -6.30
N GLU A 523 17.52 -0.01 -6.91
CA GLU A 523 17.60 -1.41 -7.32
C GLU A 523 17.50 -2.37 -6.12
N TYR A 524 18.09 -2.01 -4.98
CA TYR A 524 17.95 -2.77 -3.73
C TYR A 524 16.58 -2.60 -3.06
N ILE A 525 16.06 -1.37 -3.02
CA ILE A 525 14.72 -1.07 -2.49
C ILE A 525 13.66 -1.85 -3.25
N MET A 526 13.76 -1.88 -4.58
CA MET A 526 12.83 -2.56 -5.48
C MET A 526 13.05 -4.08 -5.55
N GLY A 527 14.14 -4.60 -5.00
CA GLY A 527 14.47 -6.03 -5.04
C GLY A 527 14.91 -6.53 -6.41
N LYS A 528 15.58 -5.69 -7.22
CA LYS A 528 16.08 -6.11 -8.55
C LYS A 528 17.27 -7.04 -8.45
N HIS A 529 18.06 -6.98 -7.38
CA HIS A 529 19.14 -7.90 -7.13
C HIS A 529 18.60 -9.24 -6.61
N ILE A 530 19.08 -10.31 -7.22
CA ILE A 530 18.67 -11.67 -6.82
C ILE A 530 19.32 -11.99 -5.47
N PRO A 531 18.52 -12.33 -4.43
CA PRO A 531 19.07 -12.69 -3.12
C PRO A 531 19.93 -13.96 -3.15
N THR A 532 20.90 -14.04 -2.25
CA THR A 532 21.84 -15.16 -2.18
C THR A 532 21.22 -16.51 -1.85
N TYR A 533 20.05 -16.52 -1.18
CA TYR A 533 19.30 -17.74 -0.87
C TYR A 533 18.56 -18.34 -2.08
N VAL A 534 18.45 -17.62 -3.18
CA VAL A 534 17.86 -18.15 -4.43
C VAL A 534 18.85 -19.13 -5.04
N THR A 535 18.45 -20.39 -5.17
CA THR A 535 19.37 -21.44 -5.65
C THR A 535 19.82 -21.19 -7.08
N THR A 536 21.13 -21.12 -7.29
CA THR A 536 21.82 -20.81 -8.55
C THR A 536 21.51 -21.78 -9.72
N ARG A 537 20.88 -22.92 -9.49
CA ARG A 537 20.45 -23.85 -10.56
C ARG A 537 19.47 -23.22 -11.57
N SER A 538 18.78 -22.15 -11.17
CA SER A 538 17.86 -21.42 -12.05
C SER A 538 18.56 -20.41 -12.96
N ILE A 539 19.75 -19.93 -12.62
CA ILE A 539 20.42 -18.83 -13.34
C ILE A 539 21.18 -19.37 -14.57
N SER A 540 21.83 -20.53 -14.46
CA SER A 540 22.58 -21.14 -15.57
C SER A 540 21.68 -21.55 -16.75
N THR A 541 20.41 -21.87 -16.50
CA THR A 541 19.44 -22.23 -17.55
C THR A 541 18.89 -21.01 -18.29
N ILE A 542 18.99 -19.82 -17.70
CA ILE A 542 18.50 -18.56 -18.31
C ILE A 542 19.55 -17.97 -19.27
N GLU A 543 20.82 -18.02 -18.91
CA GLU A 543 21.91 -17.59 -19.80
C GLU A 543 21.98 -18.46 -21.07
N ASP A 544 21.76 -19.76 -20.95
CA ASP A 544 21.70 -20.70 -22.09
C ASP A 544 20.47 -20.51 -22.99
N SER A 545 19.36 -19.97 -22.46
CA SER A 545 18.14 -19.70 -23.25
C SER A 545 18.17 -18.35 -23.98
N MET A 546 19.04 -17.42 -23.57
CA MET A 546 19.26 -16.13 -24.27
C MET A 546 20.31 -16.21 -25.38
N ILE A 547 21.08 -17.31 -25.46
CA ILE A 547 22.10 -17.55 -26.50
C ILE A 547 21.56 -18.42 -27.66
N LYS A 548 20.36 -18.92 -27.54
CA LYS A 548 19.62 -19.60 -28.60
C LYS A 548 18.46 -18.73 -29.11
#